data_2ba03ada873668d43332fe6268d3be26
#
_entry.id   2ba03ada873668d43332fe6268d3be26
#
_cell.length_a   1.000
_cell.length_b   1.000
_cell.length_c   1.000
_cell.angle_alpha   90.00
_cell.angle_beta   90.00
_cell.angle_gamma   90.00
#
_symmetry.space_group_name_H-M   'P 1'
#
loop_
_entity.id
_entity.type
_entity.pdbx_description
1 polymer ?
#
loop_
_entity_poly.entity_id
_entity_poly.type
_entity_poly.pdbx_seq_one_letter_code
_entity_poly.pdbx_strand_id
1 'polypeptide(L)'
;LGATIANRGYYITPHVVKEVEDEPLDTLYTTKRYTKVSREHYQTVVEGMRSAVLGGTCRNANIPGIEVCGKTGTAQNRGKDHSAFMGFAPMNDPKIAVVVYVENGGWGATYGVPIGALIMEKYLKGELSPESEAKAAEIQNRRIDYGIHER
;
A
#
# COMPACT_ATOMS: atom_id res chain seq x y z
N LEU A 1 8.08 6.56 -0.53
CA LEU A 1 7.09 7.63 -0.30
C LEU A 1 6.05 7.23 0.75
N GLY A 2 5.41 6.05 0.63
CA GLY A 2 4.42 5.57 1.60
C GLY A 2 4.94 5.53 3.04
N ALA A 3 6.11 4.94 3.25
CA ALA A 3 6.78 4.93 4.55
C ALA A 3 7.13 6.35 5.05
N THR A 4 7.53 7.25 4.14
CA THR A 4 7.83 8.63 4.51
C THR A 4 6.59 9.37 5.05
N ILE A 5 5.43 9.19 4.40
CA ILE A 5 4.17 9.79 4.85
C ILE A 5 3.72 9.15 6.17
N ALA A 6 3.75 7.82 6.26
CA ALA A 6 3.41 7.09 7.47
C ALA A 6 4.23 7.56 8.68
N ASN A 7 5.53 7.75 8.50
CA ASN A 7 6.47 8.20 9.53
C ASN A 7 6.49 9.73 9.75
N ARG A 8 5.65 10.49 9.04
CA ARG A 8 5.60 11.97 9.14
C ARG A 8 6.97 12.61 8.86
N GLY A 9 7.65 12.19 7.78
CA GLY A 9 8.80 12.89 7.23
C GLY A 9 10.13 12.14 7.22
N TYR A 10 10.19 10.86 7.59
CA TYR A 10 11.41 10.10 7.43
C TYR A 10 11.16 8.72 6.79
N TYR A 11 12.22 8.17 6.23
CA TYR A 11 12.27 6.80 5.75
C TYR A 11 13.63 6.18 6.08
N ILE A 12 13.69 4.86 6.06
CA ILE A 12 14.93 4.07 6.04
C ILE A 12 15.09 3.57 4.61
N THR A 13 16.31 3.51 4.09
CA THR A 13 16.55 2.99 2.73
C THR A 13 15.95 1.60 2.59
N PRO A 14 15.02 1.39 1.62
CA PRO A 14 14.39 0.10 1.43
C PRO A 14 15.41 -1.01 1.18
N HIS A 15 15.24 -2.13 1.85
CA HIS A 15 16.09 -3.33 1.73
C HIS A 15 15.29 -4.57 2.12
N VAL A 16 15.76 -5.73 1.73
CA VAL A 16 15.10 -7.02 1.98
C VAL A 16 15.81 -7.85 3.05
N VAL A 17 17.08 -7.54 3.34
CA VAL A 17 17.84 -8.23 4.38
C VAL A 17 17.51 -7.61 5.73
N LYS A 18 16.95 -8.38 6.64
CA LYS A 18 16.60 -7.92 7.99
C LYS A 18 17.81 -7.94 8.92
N GLU A 19 18.58 -9.03 8.87
CA GLU A 19 19.76 -9.27 9.69
C GLU A 19 20.69 -10.24 8.97
N VAL A 20 21.97 -10.19 9.31
CA VAL A 20 23.00 -11.14 8.90
C VAL A 20 23.61 -11.70 10.19
N GLU A 21 23.83 -13.00 10.24
CA GLU A 21 24.41 -13.67 11.41
C GLU A 21 25.82 -13.12 11.67
N ASP A 22 26.06 -12.69 12.89
CA ASP A 22 27.32 -12.12 13.38
C ASP A 22 27.83 -10.84 12.67
N GLU A 23 27.03 -10.22 11.83
CA GLU A 23 27.39 -8.97 11.16
C GLU A 23 26.34 -7.86 11.36
N PRO A 24 26.73 -6.62 11.71
CA PRO A 24 25.80 -5.50 11.74
C PRO A 24 25.37 -5.11 10.33
N LEU A 25 24.10 -4.76 10.14
CA LEU A 25 23.65 -4.15 8.89
C LEU A 25 24.38 -2.82 8.64
N ASP A 26 24.68 -2.55 7.37
CA ASP A 26 25.23 -1.26 6.96
C ASP A 26 24.32 -0.12 7.45
N THR A 27 24.97 0.96 7.91
CA THR A 27 24.29 2.17 8.39
C THR A 27 23.35 2.78 7.36
N LEU A 28 23.57 2.55 6.07
CA LEU A 28 22.67 2.90 4.97
C LEU A 28 21.25 2.36 5.20
N TYR A 29 21.13 1.17 5.78
CA TYR A 29 19.88 0.45 5.99
C TYR A 29 19.29 0.57 7.40
N THR A 30 19.98 1.29 8.28
CA THR A 30 19.53 1.49 9.67
C THR A 30 19.27 2.96 9.99
N THR A 31 19.87 3.88 9.23
CA THR A 31 19.78 5.31 9.50
C THR A 31 18.49 5.93 8.92
N LYS A 32 17.79 6.69 9.75
CA LYS A 32 16.62 7.49 9.32
C LYS A 32 17.07 8.64 8.43
N ARG A 33 16.45 8.74 7.27
CA ARG A 33 16.64 9.84 6.31
C ARG A 33 15.41 10.75 6.36
N TYR A 34 15.62 12.01 6.70
CA TYR A 34 14.56 13.00 6.86
C TYR A 34 14.35 13.80 5.57
N THR A 35 13.10 14.12 5.29
CA THR A 35 12.73 15.05 4.21
C THR A 35 12.88 16.50 4.69
N LYS A 36 12.85 17.44 3.73
CA LYS A 36 12.85 18.88 4.03
C LYS A 36 11.44 19.42 4.35
N VAL A 37 10.40 18.57 4.32
CA VAL A 37 9.02 18.95 4.59
C VAL A 37 8.77 18.93 6.09
N SER A 38 8.21 20.00 6.63
CA SER A 38 7.85 20.09 8.05
C SER A 38 6.79 19.07 8.44
N ARG A 39 6.92 18.50 9.63
CA ARG A 39 6.06 17.43 10.12
C ARG A 39 4.56 17.78 10.11
N GLU A 40 4.22 19.02 10.37
CA GLU A 40 2.85 19.52 10.39
C GLU A 40 2.10 19.34 9.06
N HIS A 41 2.82 19.47 7.92
CA HIS A 41 2.21 19.32 6.60
C HIS A 41 1.80 17.86 6.29
N TYR A 42 2.44 16.89 6.95
CA TYR A 42 2.05 15.48 6.78
C TYR A 42 0.67 15.17 7.35
N GLN A 43 0.23 15.89 8.40
CA GLN A 43 -1.07 15.63 9.00
C GLN A 43 -2.21 15.84 8.01
N THR A 44 -2.20 16.94 7.27
CA THR A 44 -3.19 17.20 6.20
C THR A 44 -3.20 16.12 5.12
N VAL A 45 -2.01 15.66 4.71
CA VAL A 45 -1.90 14.57 3.73
C VAL A 45 -2.49 13.27 4.27
N VAL A 46 -2.18 12.92 5.50
CA VAL A 46 -2.68 11.70 6.16
C VAL A 46 -4.20 11.72 6.32
N GLU A 47 -4.77 12.86 6.73
CA GLU A 47 -6.21 13.05 6.82
C GLU A 47 -6.89 12.91 5.47
N GLY A 48 -6.30 13.47 4.40
CA GLY A 48 -6.75 13.27 3.03
C GLY A 48 -6.69 11.82 2.59
N MET A 49 -5.62 11.07 2.94
CA MET A 49 -5.50 9.65 2.67
C MET A 49 -6.51 8.81 3.48
N ARG A 50 -6.83 9.21 4.72
CA ARG A 50 -7.89 8.59 5.51
C ARG A 50 -9.26 8.84 4.88
N SER A 51 -9.55 10.06 4.48
CA SER A 51 -10.80 10.43 3.81
C SER A 51 -11.00 9.67 2.49
N ALA A 52 -9.93 9.40 1.74
CA ALA A 52 -9.99 8.58 0.54
C ALA A 52 -10.44 7.13 0.81
N VAL A 53 -10.13 6.60 2.00
CA VAL A 53 -10.60 5.27 2.45
C VAL A 53 -12.02 5.32 2.99
N LEU A 54 -12.42 6.39 3.68
CA LEU A 54 -13.75 6.49 4.27
C LEU A 54 -14.86 6.67 3.23
N GLY A 55 -14.62 7.44 2.19
CA GLY A 55 -15.66 7.77 1.19
C GLY A 55 -15.14 8.00 -0.23
N GLY A 56 -13.84 7.82 -0.48
CA GLY A 56 -13.21 8.09 -1.76
C GLY A 56 -12.89 6.84 -2.58
N THR A 57 -11.86 6.97 -3.43
CA THR A 57 -11.43 5.92 -4.37
C THR A 57 -10.78 4.71 -3.70
N CYS A 58 -10.40 4.82 -2.42
CA CYS A 58 -9.81 3.75 -1.62
C CYS A 58 -10.81 3.06 -0.68
N ARG A 59 -12.13 3.25 -0.83
CA ARG A 59 -13.14 2.72 0.11
C ARG A 59 -13.06 1.20 0.33
N ASN A 60 -12.60 0.45 -0.66
CA ASN A 60 -12.39 -1.00 -0.55
C ASN A 60 -11.18 -1.38 0.31
N ALA A 61 -10.43 -0.41 0.83
CA ALA A 61 -9.40 -0.61 1.85
C ALA A 61 -9.89 -0.31 3.27
N ASN A 62 -11.18 -0.06 3.46
CA ASN A 62 -11.72 0.15 4.80
C ASN A 62 -11.83 -1.21 5.52
N ILE A 63 -11.01 -1.39 6.54
CA ILE A 63 -10.94 -2.61 7.35
C ILE A 63 -11.57 -2.31 8.70
N PRO A 64 -12.62 -3.03 9.15
CA PRO A 64 -13.21 -2.82 10.46
C PRO A 64 -12.19 -2.90 11.60
N GLY A 65 -12.16 -1.86 12.44
CA GLY A 65 -11.24 -1.76 13.58
C GLY A 65 -9.82 -1.31 13.24
N ILE A 66 -9.53 -1.00 11.97
CA ILE A 66 -8.20 -0.52 11.53
C ILE A 66 -8.36 0.79 10.75
N GLU A 67 -7.66 1.83 11.19
CA GLU A 67 -7.63 3.11 10.49
C GLU A 67 -6.62 3.08 9.33
N VAL A 68 -7.07 2.60 8.18
CA VAL A 68 -6.25 2.59 6.96
C VAL A 68 -6.22 3.97 6.33
N CYS A 69 -5.04 4.41 5.90
CA CYS A 69 -4.81 5.58 5.06
C CYS A 69 -4.30 5.11 3.70
N GLY A 70 -4.88 5.61 2.61
CA GLY A 70 -4.50 5.13 1.28
C GLY A 70 -4.73 6.13 0.16
N LYS A 71 -4.04 5.88 -0.97
CA LYS A 71 -4.18 6.63 -2.21
C LYS A 71 -4.08 5.68 -3.40
N THR A 72 -5.05 5.80 -4.30
CA THR A 72 -5.02 5.09 -5.59
C THR A 72 -4.11 5.79 -6.58
N GLY A 73 -3.53 5.02 -7.47
CA GLY A 73 -2.87 5.50 -8.68
C GLY A 73 -3.38 4.73 -9.91
N THR A 74 -3.31 5.37 -11.05
CA THR A 74 -3.54 4.75 -12.34
C THR A 74 -2.39 5.22 -13.23
N ALA A 75 -1.45 4.33 -13.51
CA ALA A 75 -0.32 4.66 -14.36
C ALA A 75 -0.68 4.38 -15.82
N GLN A 76 -0.65 5.41 -16.64
CA GLN A 76 -0.98 5.30 -18.06
C GLN A 76 0.01 4.41 -18.81
N ASN A 77 -0.52 3.60 -19.73
CA ASN A 77 0.25 2.70 -20.58
C ASN A 77 -0.34 2.70 -21.99
N ARG A 78 0.41 2.18 -22.98
CA ARG A 78 -0.07 2.07 -24.38
C ARG A 78 -1.24 1.09 -24.55
N GLY A 79 -1.41 0.13 -23.61
CA GLY A 79 -2.54 -0.79 -23.56
C GLY A 79 -3.48 -0.44 -22.43
N LYS A 80 -3.78 -1.39 -21.56
CA LYS A 80 -4.48 -1.12 -20.31
C LYS A 80 -3.55 -0.41 -19.32
N ASP A 81 -4.09 0.55 -18.60
CA ASP A 81 -3.40 1.24 -17.53
C ASP A 81 -3.01 0.26 -16.41
N HIS A 82 -2.01 0.65 -15.61
CA HIS A 82 -1.57 -0.13 -14.46
C HIS A 82 -2.29 0.31 -13.19
N SER A 83 -2.81 -0.66 -12.45
CA SER A 83 -3.47 -0.44 -11.16
C SER A 83 -2.45 -0.24 -10.06
N ALA A 84 -2.49 0.90 -9.39
CA ALA A 84 -1.59 1.19 -8.29
C ALA A 84 -2.35 1.61 -7.02
N PHE A 85 -1.80 1.23 -5.88
CA PHE A 85 -2.26 1.64 -4.56
C PHE A 85 -1.06 1.82 -3.64
N MET A 86 -1.12 2.83 -2.81
CA MET A 86 -0.19 3.05 -1.71
C MET A 86 -1.01 3.31 -0.45
N GLY A 87 -0.70 2.60 0.62
CA GLY A 87 -1.38 2.79 1.90
C GLY A 87 -0.53 2.40 3.09
N PHE A 88 -1.01 2.77 4.25
CA PHE A 88 -0.41 2.37 5.53
C PHE A 88 -1.50 2.27 6.60
N ALA A 89 -1.19 1.53 7.65
CA ALA A 89 -2.09 1.35 8.79
C ALA A 89 -1.32 0.95 10.08
N PRO A 90 -1.89 1.26 11.26
CA PRO A 90 -2.96 2.22 11.53
C PRO A 90 -2.59 3.67 11.18
N MET A 91 -3.58 4.57 11.10
CA MET A 91 -3.35 6.02 10.85
C MET A 91 -2.39 6.63 11.86
N ASN A 92 -2.62 6.35 13.13
CA ASN A 92 -1.74 6.71 14.22
C ASN A 92 -0.89 5.50 14.59
N ASP A 93 0.42 5.69 14.81
CA ASP A 93 1.41 4.66 15.07
C ASP A 93 1.44 3.55 13.98
N PRO A 94 1.72 3.89 12.71
CA PRO A 94 1.72 2.96 11.60
C PRO A 94 2.66 1.76 11.82
N LYS A 95 2.16 0.56 11.54
CA LYS A 95 2.91 -0.70 11.66
C LYS A 95 3.32 -1.28 10.32
N ILE A 96 2.60 -0.90 9.26
CA ILE A 96 2.85 -1.38 7.90
C ILE A 96 2.58 -0.26 6.88
N ALA A 97 3.45 -0.16 5.89
CA ALA A 97 3.20 0.59 4.66
C ALA A 97 3.25 -0.39 3.47
N VAL A 98 2.26 -0.31 2.59
CA VAL A 98 2.10 -1.22 1.45
C VAL A 98 2.03 -0.41 0.17
N VAL A 99 2.73 -0.88 -0.84
CA VAL A 99 2.56 -0.43 -2.23
C VAL A 99 2.21 -1.64 -3.08
N VAL A 100 1.13 -1.52 -3.85
CA VAL A 100 0.69 -2.54 -4.79
C VAL A 100 0.71 -1.94 -6.19
N TYR A 101 1.32 -2.65 -7.12
CA TYR A 101 1.35 -2.29 -8.52
C TYR A 101 1.01 -3.51 -9.35
N VAL A 102 -0.04 -3.41 -10.15
CA VAL A 102 -0.53 -4.51 -11.00
C VAL A 102 -0.53 -4.03 -12.45
N GLU A 103 0.37 -4.58 -13.24
CA GLU A 103 0.47 -4.26 -14.66
C GLU A 103 -0.82 -4.63 -15.39
N ASN A 104 -1.27 -3.72 -16.25
CA ASN A 104 -2.52 -3.85 -17.02
C ASN A 104 -3.78 -4.11 -16.17
N GLY A 105 -3.71 -3.81 -14.87
CA GLY A 105 -4.81 -3.99 -13.93
C GLY A 105 -5.91 -2.91 -14.00
N GLY A 106 -5.74 -1.89 -14.84
CA GLY A 106 -6.67 -0.79 -14.97
C GLY A 106 -6.61 0.17 -13.78
N TRP A 107 -7.74 0.54 -13.24
CA TRP A 107 -7.81 1.52 -12.15
C TRP A 107 -7.28 0.96 -10.82
N GLY A 108 -6.66 1.84 -10.02
CA GLY A 108 -6.11 1.48 -8.71
C GLY A 108 -7.12 0.78 -7.79
N ALA A 109 -8.39 1.18 -7.86
CA ALA A 109 -9.46 0.56 -7.08
C ALA A 109 -9.78 -0.89 -7.48
N THR A 110 -9.39 -1.33 -8.68
CA THR A 110 -9.73 -2.65 -9.22
C THR A 110 -8.92 -3.78 -8.59
N TYR A 111 -7.60 -3.59 -8.49
CA TYR A 111 -6.68 -4.58 -7.93
C TYR A 111 -5.84 -4.01 -6.79
N GLY A 112 -5.25 -2.82 -6.98
CA GLY A 112 -4.31 -2.25 -6.03
C GLY A 112 -4.89 -2.09 -4.63
N VAL A 113 -6.07 -1.48 -4.53
CA VAL A 113 -6.73 -1.22 -3.24
C VAL A 113 -7.10 -2.52 -2.52
N PRO A 114 -7.86 -3.47 -3.12
CA PRO A 114 -8.26 -4.67 -2.40
C PRO A 114 -7.06 -5.57 -2.04
N ILE A 115 -6.06 -5.70 -2.90
CA ILE A 115 -4.83 -6.45 -2.56
C ILE A 115 -4.11 -5.81 -1.38
N GLY A 116 -3.95 -4.48 -1.40
CA GLY A 116 -3.32 -3.77 -0.30
C GLY A 116 -4.08 -3.91 1.02
N ALA A 117 -5.40 -3.88 0.98
CA ALA A 117 -6.26 -4.12 2.15
C ALA A 117 -6.05 -5.52 2.74
N LEU A 118 -6.06 -6.56 1.90
CA LEU A 118 -5.84 -7.94 2.33
C LEU A 118 -4.47 -8.14 2.99
N ILE A 119 -3.41 -7.54 2.42
CA ILE A 119 -2.07 -7.58 3.00
C ILE A 119 -2.05 -6.91 4.38
N MET A 120 -2.64 -5.70 4.49
CA MET A 120 -2.67 -4.98 5.76
C MET A 120 -3.50 -5.70 6.81
N GLU A 121 -4.67 -6.25 6.46
CA GLU A 121 -5.50 -7.02 7.38
C GLU A 121 -4.76 -8.25 7.88
N LYS A 122 -4.21 -9.05 6.98
CA LYS A 122 -3.45 -10.26 7.36
C LYS A 122 -2.27 -9.95 8.26
N TYR A 123 -1.54 -8.87 7.98
CA TYR A 123 -0.39 -8.47 8.78
C TYR A 123 -0.78 -8.00 10.18
N LEU A 124 -1.85 -7.19 10.29
CA LEU A 124 -2.24 -6.54 11.54
C LEU A 124 -3.10 -7.43 12.46
N LYS A 125 -3.90 -8.32 11.87
CA LYS A 125 -4.78 -9.23 12.63
C LYS A 125 -4.24 -10.66 12.74
N GLY A 126 -3.23 -11.02 11.93
CA GLY A 126 -2.71 -12.38 11.85
C GLY A 126 -3.50 -13.30 10.91
N GLU A 127 -4.76 -12.97 10.64
CA GLU A 127 -5.66 -13.73 9.77
C GLU A 127 -6.55 -12.79 8.95
N LEU A 128 -7.16 -13.30 7.91
CA LEU A 128 -8.20 -12.61 7.15
C LEU A 128 -9.58 -12.90 7.75
N SER A 129 -10.46 -11.92 7.70
CA SER A 129 -11.89 -12.16 7.98
C SER A 129 -12.51 -13.04 6.88
N PRO A 130 -13.62 -13.74 7.14
CA PRO A 130 -14.30 -14.56 6.12
C PRO A 130 -14.67 -13.76 4.85
N GLU A 131 -15.04 -12.49 5.00
CA GLU A 131 -15.33 -11.59 3.88
C GLU A 131 -14.06 -11.32 3.06
N SER A 132 -12.93 -11.10 3.73
CA SER A 132 -11.64 -10.87 3.10
C SER A 132 -11.09 -12.13 2.43
N GLU A 133 -11.31 -13.32 2.99
CA GLU A 133 -10.98 -14.60 2.34
C GLU A 133 -11.77 -14.80 1.04
N ALA A 134 -13.07 -14.54 1.07
CA ALA A 134 -13.90 -14.58 -0.13
C ALA A 134 -13.40 -13.59 -1.20
N LYS A 135 -13.01 -12.39 -0.77
CA LYS A 135 -12.43 -11.37 -1.67
C LYS A 135 -11.08 -11.79 -2.24
N ALA A 136 -10.23 -12.41 -1.45
CA ALA A 136 -8.96 -12.94 -1.91
C ALA A 136 -9.16 -14.03 -2.98
N ALA A 137 -10.10 -14.96 -2.76
CA ALA A 137 -10.45 -15.99 -3.73
C ALA A 137 -11.03 -15.40 -5.02
N GLU A 138 -11.86 -14.36 -4.93
CA GLU A 138 -12.37 -13.64 -6.10
C GLU A 138 -11.22 -13.03 -6.93
N ILE A 139 -10.29 -12.35 -6.27
CA ILE A 139 -9.15 -11.69 -6.93
C ILE A 139 -8.22 -12.73 -7.58
N GLN A 140 -7.96 -13.84 -6.89
CA GLN A 140 -7.13 -14.93 -7.40
C GLN A 140 -7.67 -15.53 -8.71
N ASN A 141 -8.98 -15.57 -8.87
CA ASN A 141 -9.64 -16.11 -10.06
C ASN A 141 -9.80 -15.08 -11.20
N ARG A 142 -9.45 -13.81 -10.98
CA ARG A 142 -9.49 -12.80 -12.03
C ARG A 142 -8.37 -13.00 -13.04
N ARG A 143 -8.70 -12.83 -14.32
CA ARG A 143 -7.72 -12.83 -15.40
C ARG A 143 -7.45 -11.40 -15.86
N ILE A 144 -6.19 -11.08 -16.05
CA ILE A 144 -5.76 -9.81 -16.64
C ILE A 144 -5.52 -10.06 -18.13
N ASP A 145 -6.25 -9.32 -18.96
CA ASP A 145 -6.03 -9.30 -20.40
C ASP A 145 -4.88 -8.33 -20.71
N TYR A 146 -3.75 -8.87 -21.16
CA TYR A 146 -2.56 -8.09 -21.54
C TYR A 146 -2.65 -7.50 -22.95
N GLY A 147 -3.73 -7.76 -23.70
CA GLY A 147 -3.88 -7.29 -25.08
C GLY A 147 -2.92 -7.96 -26.08
N ILE A 148 -2.26 -9.05 -25.66
CA ILE A 148 -1.45 -9.88 -26.53
C ILE A 148 -2.42 -10.85 -27.21
N HIS A 149 -2.97 -10.44 -28.35
CA HIS A 149 -3.63 -11.37 -29.23
C HIS A 149 -2.53 -12.06 -30.05
N GLU A 150 -2.42 -13.36 -29.95
CA GLU A 150 -1.60 -14.15 -30.88
C GLU A 150 -2.06 -13.82 -32.29
N ARG A 151 -1.10 -13.35 -33.12
CA ARG A 151 -1.32 -13.10 -34.54
C ARG A 151 -1.24 -14.39 -35.30
#